data_72f78cccab4962fc0b5d457460d4df70
#
_entry.id   72f78cccab4962fc0b5d457460d4df70
#
_cell.length_a   1.000
_cell.length_b   1.000
_cell.length_c   1.000
_cell.angle_alpha   90.00
_cell.angle_beta   90.00
_cell.angle_gamma   90.00
#
_symmetry.space_group_name_H-M   'P 1'
#
loop_
_entity.id
_entity.type
_entity.pdbx_description
1 polymer ?
#
loop_
_entity_poly.entity_id
_entity_poly.type
_entity_poly.pdbx_seq_one_letter_code
_entity_poly.pdbx_strand_id
1 'polypeptide(L)'
;NLFPFKGPDNYTFVFISTLVFLLGYIDDKYSLSANKKLLILSLLILILIFFDNNLLLSELRFSFTSKTYNLGFFSYFFTLLCILLFVNAFNMFDGINLQCGIYALLIFIILKLNYLDIVLFNALIVSILVFLYLNFKNKCFLGNNGSHLIAFIISYFFIKGYNTGVEFKADSIFIFLLIPGFELLR
;
A
#
# COMPACT_ATOMS: atom_id res chain seq x y z
N ASN A 1 -16.17 -17.33 -11.36
CA ASN A 1 -15.64 -16.05 -11.85
C ASN A 1 -14.16 -15.98 -11.55
N LEU A 2 -13.32 -16.21 -12.60
CA LEU A 2 -11.84 -16.21 -12.48
C LEU A 2 -11.23 -14.81 -12.27
N PHE A 3 -12.02 -13.75 -12.38
CA PHE A 3 -11.60 -12.36 -12.19
C PHE A 3 -12.66 -11.59 -11.40
N PRO A 4 -12.52 -11.46 -10.07
CA PRO A 4 -13.37 -10.59 -9.25
C PRO A 4 -13.15 -9.09 -9.56
N PHE A 5 -12.11 -8.75 -10.30
CA PHE A 5 -11.83 -7.42 -10.82
C PHE A 5 -12.75 -7.07 -12.01
N LYS A 6 -14.06 -6.95 -11.75
CA LYS A 6 -15.07 -6.50 -12.72
C LYS A 6 -15.73 -5.22 -12.24
N GLY A 7 -15.02 -4.10 -12.35
CA GLY A 7 -15.59 -2.79 -12.06
C GLY A 7 -14.65 -1.67 -12.51
N PRO A 8 -15.15 -0.47 -12.75
CA PRO A 8 -14.34 0.69 -13.11
C PRO A 8 -13.23 0.98 -12.08
N ASP A 9 -13.51 0.73 -10.80
CA ASP A 9 -12.56 0.93 -9.69
C ASP A 9 -11.26 0.14 -9.88
N ASN A 10 -11.34 -1.06 -10.44
CA ASN A 10 -10.19 -1.93 -10.63
C ASN A 10 -9.28 -1.47 -11.77
N TYR A 11 -9.84 -0.92 -12.86
CA TYR A 11 -9.04 -0.33 -13.93
C TYR A 11 -8.30 0.91 -13.43
N THR A 12 -8.96 1.74 -12.61
CA THR A 12 -8.35 2.90 -11.99
C THR A 12 -7.20 2.50 -11.06
N PHE A 13 -7.39 1.47 -10.24
CA PHE A 13 -6.32 0.94 -9.39
C PHE A 13 -5.11 0.47 -10.19
N VAL A 14 -5.30 -0.33 -11.24
CA VAL A 14 -4.20 -0.82 -12.09
C VAL A 14 -3.50 0.35 -12.78
N PHE A 15 -4.25 1.31 -13.30
CA PHE A 15 -3.69 2.49 -13.96
C PHE A 15 -2.84 3.33 -12.99
N ILE A 16 -3.38 3.66 -11.81
CA ILE A 16 -2.66 4.43 -10.80
C ILE A 16 -1.44 3.64 -10.26
N SER A 17 -1.57 2.32 -10.03
CA SER A 17 -0.43 1.47 -9.65
C SER A 17 0.72 1.55 -10.67
N THR A 18 0.37 1.54 -11.96
CA THR A 18 1.37 1.69 -13.03
C THR A 18 2.05 3.06 -12.98
N LEU A 19 1.28 4.13 -12.73
CA LEU A 19 1.85 5.49 -12.59
C LEU A 19 2.73 5.61 -11.34
N VAL A 20 2.36 5.00 -10.23
CA VAL A 20 3.18 4.95 -9.00
C VAL A 20 4.49 4.20 -9.26
N PHE A 21 4.45 3.07 -9.97
CA PHE A 21 5.65 2.35 -10.40
C PHE A 21 6.55 3.22 -11.29
N LEU A 22 5.97 3.89 -12.29
CA LEU A 22 6.73 4.80 -13.19
C LEU A 22 7.33 5.99 -12.43
N LEU A 23 6.62 6.54 -11.43
CA LEU A 23 7.16 7.60 -10.58
C LEU A 23 8.41 7.11 -9.84
N GLY A 24 8.35 5.91 -9.22
CA GLY A 24 9.51 5.32 -8.56
C GLY A 24 10.67 5.05 -9.53
N TYR A 25 10.39 4.57 -10.74
CA TYR A 25 11.40 4.37 -11.79
C TYR A 25 12.07 5.69 -12.21
N ILE A 26 11.30 6.76 -12.36
CA ILE A 26 11.83 8.09 -12.69
C ILE A 26 12.67 8.61 -11.52
N ASP A 27 12.25 8.37 -10.27
CA ASP A 27 13.01 8.75 -9.08
C ASP A 27 14.35 7.99 -9.00
N ASP A 28 14.37 6.69 -9.26
CA ASP A 28 15.61 5.89 -9.31
C ASP A 28 16.59 6.41 -10.38
N LYS A 29 16.06 6.88 -11.52
CA LYS A 29 16.90 7.33 -12.63
C LYS A 29 17.37 8.78 -12.51
N TYR A 30 16.53 9.67 -11.98
CA TYR A 30 16.74 11.12 -12.03
C TYR A 30 16.85 11.79 -10.66
N SER A 31 16.72 11.04 -9.56
CA SER A 31 16.79 11.52 -8.17
C SER A 31 15.87 12.72 -7.93
N LEU A 32 14.57 12.50 -7.98
CA LEU A 32 13.58 13.56 -7.79
C LEU A 32 13.70 14.19 -6.39
N SER A 33 13.50 15.50 -6.30
CA SER A 33 13.39 16.14 -5.00
C SER A 33 12.19 15.59 -4.21
N ALA A 34 12.32 15.44 -2.88
CA ALA A 34 11.30 14.89 -2.01
C ALA A 34 9.93 15.58 -2.19
N ASN A 35 9.95 16.93 -2.32
CA ASN A 35 8.72 17.71 -2.51
C ASN A 35 8.00 17.37 -3.82
N LYS A 36 8.74 17.19 -4.93
CA LYS A 36 8.15 16.82 -6.23
C LYS A 36 7.54 15.42 -6.18
N LYS A 37 8.27 14.48 -5.58
CA LYS A 37 7.81 13.10 -5.41
C LYS A 37 6.51 13.05 -4.57
N LEU A 38 6.50 13.72 -3.41
CA LEU A 38 5.32 13.80 -2.54
C LEU A 38 4.13 14.46 -3.24
N LEU A 39 4.36 15.53 -3.99
CA LEU A 39 3.29 16.23 -4.71
C LEU A 39 2.66 15.33 -5.79
N ILE A 40 3.48 14.67 -6.62
CA ILE A 40 2.97 13.78 -7.68
C ILE A 40 2.22 12.59 -7.05
N LEU A 41 2.79 11.98 -6.02
CA LEU A 41 2.16 10.86 -5.31
C LEU A 41 0.82 11.29 -4.69
N SER A 42 0.76 12.49 -4.08
CA SER A 42 -0.47 13.05 -3.51
C SER A 42 -1.57 13.20 -4.57
N LEU A 43 -1.21 13.73 -5.74
CA LEU A 43 -2.15 13.90 -6.85
C LEU A 43 -2.69 12.54 -7.35
N LEU A 44 -1.81 11.53 -7.51
CA LEU A 44 -2.22 10.19 -7.93
C LEU A 44 -3.18 9.54 -6.92
N ILE A 45 -2.90 9.68 -5.62
CA ILE A 45 -3.76 9.15 -4.56
C ILE A 45 -5.10 9.87 -4.51
N LEU A 46 -5.12 11.21 -4.65
CA LEU A 46 -6.37 11.97 -4.68
C LEU A 46 -7.25 11.59 -5.87
N ILE A 47 -6.65 11.41 -7.06
CA ILE A 47 -7.36 10.91 -8.23
C ILE A 47 -7.97 9.54 -7.94
N LEU A 48 -7.21 8.63 -7.33
CA LEU A 48 -7.71 7.30 -6.99
C LEU A 48 -8.89 7.36 -6.01
N ILE A 49 -8.78 8.14 -4.92
CA ILE A 49 -9.87 8.32 -3.93
C ILE A 49 -11.12 8.92 -4.60
N PHE A 50 -10.95 9.81 -5.58
CA PHE A 50 -12.08 10.40 -6.30
C PHE A 50 -12.84 9.37 -7.15
N PHE A 51 -12.13 8.42 -7.76
CA PHE A 51 -12.73 7.38 -8.60
C PHE A 51 -13.17 6.13 -7.83
N ASP A 52 -12.55 5.83 -6.68
CA ASP A 52 -12.90 4.69 -5.82
C ASP A 52 -13.30 5.18 -4.42
N ASN A 53 -14.59 5.45 -4.24
CA ASN A 53 -15.16 5.91 -2.96
C ASN A 53 -14.93 4.92 -1.81
N ASN A 54 -14.68 3.63 -2.11
CA ASN A 54 -14.37 2.61 -1.10
C ASN A 54 -12.98 2.78 -0.47
N LEU A 55 -12.17 3.72 -0.97
CA LEU A 55 -10.88 4.07 -0.36
C LEU A 55 -10.98 5.23 0.64
N LEU A 56 -12.10 5.90 0.74
CA LEU A 56 -12.23 7.00 1.67
C LEU A 56 -12.46 6.48 3.10
N LEU A 57 -11.54 6.76 4.00
CA LEU A 57 -11.70 6.48 5.44
C LEU A 57 -12.66 7.52 6.05
N SER A 58 -13.94 7.19 6.10
CA SER A 58 -14.98 8.08 6.65
C SER A 58 -15.14 7.95 8.16
N GLU A 59 -14.80 6.79 8.73
CA GLU A 59 -14.91 6.51 10.15
C GLU A 59 -13.74 5.67 10.66
N LEU A 60 -13.43 5.76 11.95
CA LEU A 60 -12.44 4.92 12.61
C LEU A 60 -13.13 3.96 13.58
N ARG A 61 -12.84 2.67 13.43
CA ARG A 61 -13.31 1.56 14.26
C ARG A 61 -12.13 0.88 14.92
N PHE A 62 -12.15 0.79 16.23
CA PHE A 62 -11.09 0.17 17.04
C PHE A 62 -11.56 -1.14 17.67
N SER A 63 -10.63 -2.07 17.96
CA SER A 63 -10.97 -3.36 18.54
C SER A 63 -11.39 -3.27 20.02
N PHE A 64 -10.88 -2.26 20.73
CA PHE A 64 -11.10 -2.07 22.17
C PHE A 64 -12.37 -1.26 22.50
N THR A 65 -13.12 -0.80 21.50
CA THR A 65 -14.37 -0.04 21.71
C THR A 65 -15.39 -0.33 20.63
N SER A 66 -16.67 -0.31 21.00
CA SER A 66 -17.77 -0.39 20.05
C SER A 66 -18.11 0.95 19.39
N LYS A 67 -17.50 2.05 19.86
CA LYS A 67 -17.75 3.39 19.30
C LYS A 67 -17.04 3.55 17.96
N THR A 68 -17.75 4.14 17.00
CA THR A 68 -17.19 4.60 15.71
C THR A 68 -16.93 6.10 15.79
N TYR A 69 -15.78 6.52 15.29
CA TYR A 69 -15.38 7.93 15.25
C TYR A 69 -15.46 8.43 13.82
N ASN A 70 -16.44 9.26 13.54
CA ASN A 70 -16.64 9.81 12.20
C ASN A 70 -15.64 10.94 11.93
N LEU A 71 -14.91 10.85 10.80
CA LEU A 71 -13.90 11.84 10.39
C LEU A 71 -14.53 13.02 9.61
N GLY A 72 -15.73 12.85 9.06
CA GLY A 72 -16.43 13.89 8.32
C GLY A 72 -15.58 14.50 7.20
N PHE A 73 -15.46 15.82 7.18
CA PHE A 73 -14.67 16.53 6.16
C PHE A 73 -13.18 16.21 6.18
N PHE A 74 -12.66 15.77 7.33
CA PHE A 74 -11.24 15.41 7.49
C PHE A 74 -10.86 14.08 6.80
N SER A 75 -11.83 13.29 6.35
CA SER A 75 -11.63 11.96 5.75
C SER A 75 -10.66 11.96 4.57
N TYR A 76 -10.78 12.91 3.64
CA TYR A 76 -9.90 13.00 2.47
C TYR A 76 -8.44 13.23 2.86
N PHE A 77 -8.23 14.21 3.74
CA PHE A 77 -6.87 14.54 4.23
C PHE A 77 -6.27 13.37 5.00
N PHE A 78 -7.06 12.75 5.88
CA PHE A 78 -6.59 11.61 6.69
C PHE A 78 -6.23 10.41 5.83
N THR A 79 -7.08 10.05 4.86
CA THR A 79 -6.82 8.94 3.93
C THR A 79 -5.55 9.18 3.12
N LEU A 80 -5.42 10.39 2.54
CA LEU A 80 -4.22 10.79 1.81
C LEU A 80 -2.96 10.66 2.68
N LEU A 81 -3.02 11.20 3.91
CA LEU A 81 -1.91 11.19 4.84
C LEU A 81 -1.48 9.75 5.20
N CYS A 82 -2.44 8.85 5.50
CA CYS A 82 -2.15 7.46 5.82
C CYS A 82 -1.38 6.75 4.69
N ILE A 83 -1.84 6.91 3.44
CA ILE A 83 -1.18 6.28 2.29
C ILE A 83 0.20 6.89 2.07
N LEU A 84 0.33 8.21 2.08
CA LEU A 84 1.60 8.91 1.87
C LEU A 84 2.64 8.55 2.92
N LEU A 85 2.26 8.56 4.20
CA LEU A 85 3.17 8.22 5.28
C LEU A 85 3.66 6.78 5.14
N PHE A 86 2.76 5.84 4.83
CA PHE A 86 3.16 4.44 4.68
C PHE A 86 4.05 4.21 3.47
N VAL A 87 3.75 4.81 2.31
CA VAL A 87 4.61 4.70 1.11
C VAL A 87 6.01 5.24 1.39
N ASN A 88 6.13 6.38 2.07
CA ASN A 88 7.44 6.94 2.44
C ASN A 88 8.15 6.08 3.50
N ALA A 89 7.43 5.62 4.52
CA ALA A 89 7.98 4.73 5.54
C ALA A 89 8.55 3.44 4.93
N PHE A 90 7.79 2.83 4.04
CA PHE A 90 8.19 1.60 3.37
C PHE A 90 9.40 1.80 2.44
N ASN A 91 9.47 2.95 1.77
CA ASN A 91 10.63 3.30 0.96
C ASN A 91 11.89 3.49 1.81
N MET A 92 11.78 4.12 2.99
CA MET A 92 12.89 4.26 3.94
C MET A 92 13.26 2.92 4.57
N PHE A 93 12.30 2.02 4.76
CA PHE A 93 12.49 0.68 5.29
C PHE A 93 13.28 -0.24 4.33
N ASP A 94 13.37 0.09 3.04
CA ASP A 94 14.15 -0.64 2.01
C ASP A 94 15.66 -0.34 2.11
N GLY A 95 16.22 -0.46 3.31
CA GLY A 95 17.65 -0.23 3.56
C GLY A 95 18.51 -1.49 3.65
N ILE A 96 17.90 -2.66 3.84
CA ILE A 96 18.60 -3.93 4.06
C ILE A 96 18.01 -5.03 3.18
N ASN A 97 18.86 -5.84 2.57
CA ASN A 97 18.45 -6.99 1.77
C ASN A 97 17.45 -7.87 2.52
N LEU A 98 16.46 -8.38 1.83
CA LEU A 98 15.36 -9.24 2.30
C LEU A 98 14.32 -8.55 3.19
N GLN A 99 14.63 -7.45 3.87
CA GLN A 99 13.77 -6.84 4.88
C GLN A 99 12.40 -6.47 4.30
N CYS A 100 12.36 -5.62 3.27
CA CYS A 100 11.12 -5.22 2.62
C CYS A 100 10.38 -6.40 1.95
N GLY A 101 11.12 -7.30 1.32
CA GLY A 101 10.54 -8.46 0.65
C GLY A 101 9.87 -9.43 1.61
N ILE A 102 10.51 -9.76 2.76
CA ILE A 102 9.94 -10.64 3.79
C ILE A 102 8.71 -9.98 4.40
N TYR A 103 8.79 -8.69 4.72
CA TYR A 103 7.65 -7.96 5.25
C TYR A 103 6.47 -7.95 4.27
N ALA A 104 6.72 -7.62 2.99
CA ALA A 104 5.69 -7.63 1.95
C ALA A 104 5.05 -9.02 1.78
N LEU A 105 5.87 -10.09 1.82
CA LEU A 105 5.40 -11.47 1.76
C LEU A 105 4.42 -11.78 2.89
N LEU A 106 4.79 -11.44 4.13
CA LEU A 106 3.92 -11.64 5.31
C LEU A 106 2.58 -10.89 5.15
N ILE A 107 2.62 -9.63 4.74
CA ILE A 107 1.40 -8.83 4.54
C ILE A 107 0.54 -9.39 3.41
N PHE A 108 1.13 -9.81 2.29
CA PHE A 108 0.34 -10.41 1.19
C PHE A 108 -0.30 -11.75 1.59
N ILE A 109 0.34 -12.54 2.46
CA ILE A 109 -0.26 -13.75 3.03
C ILE A 109 -1.45 -13.38 3.92
N ILE A 110 -1.30 -12.36 4.79
CA ILE A 110 -2.40 -11.88 5.65
C ILE A 110 -3.57 -11.38 4.80
N LEU A 111 -3.30 -10.56 3.79
CA LEU A 111 -4.33 -10.08 2.87
C LEU A 111 -5.02 -11.22 2.14
N LYS A 112 -4.26 -12.21 1.63
CA LYS A 112 -4.81 -13.40 0.97
C LYS A 112 -5.77 -14.18 1.87
N LEU A 113 -5.46 -14.33 3.16
CA LEU A 113 -6.32 -15.04 4.13
C LEU A 113 -7.64 -14.31 4.40
N ASN A 114 -7.66 -13.00 4.24
CA ASN A 114 -8.82 -12.15 4.51
C ASN A 114 -9.62 -11.77 3.26
N TYR A 115 -9.02 -11.85 2.08
CA TYR A 115 -9.67 -11.55 0.81
C TYR A 115 -9.98 -12.81 0.01
N LEU A 116 -11.11 -12.79 -0.72
CA LEU A 116 -11.50 -13.88 -1.61
C LEU A 116 -10.76 -13.90 -2.95
N ASP A 117 -9.94 -12.89 -3.24
CA ASP A 117 -9.17 -12.80 -4.49
C ASP A 117 -7.87 -13.60 -4.42
N ILE A 118 -8.00 -14.89 -4.59
CA ILE A 118 -6.90 -15.84 -4.51
C ILE A 118 -5.89 -15.63 -5.66
N VAL A 119 -6.33 -15.22 -6.85
CA VAL A 119 -5.46 -15.14 -8.05
C VAL A 119 -4.47 -14.00 -7.94
N LEU A 120 -4.93 -12.79 -7.60
CA LEU A 120 -4.06 -11.62 -7.47
C LEU A 120 -3.01 -11.82 -6.38
N PHE A 121 -3.44 -12.23 -5.17
CA PHE A 121 -2.51 -12.41 -4.06
C PHE A 121 -1.54 -13.57 -4.29
N ASN A 122 -1.95 -14.64 -4.98
CA ASN A 122 -1.02 -15.69 -5.39
C ASN A 122 0.05 -15.14 -6.34
N ALA A 123 -0.33 -14.33 -7.33
CA ALA A 123 0.62 -13.72 -8.26
C ALA A 123 1.61 -12.79 -7.53
N LEU A 124 1.12 -11.97 -6.59
CA LEU A 124 1.97 -11.09 -5.77
C LEU A 124 2.93 -11.89 -4.89
N ILE A 125 2.45 -12.94 -4.21
CA ILE A 125 3.28 -13.81 -3.37
C ILE A 125 4.37 -14.50 -4.20
N VAL A 126 4.03 -15.07 -5.35
CA VAL A 126 5.02 -15.72 -6.23
C VAL A 126 6.06 -14.70 -6.72
N SER A 127 5.63 -13.52 -7.12
CA SER A 127 6.54 -12.45 -7.56
C SER A 127 7.52 -12.03 -6.46
N ILE A 128 7.03 -11.87 -5.22
CA ILE A 128 7.89 -11.55 -4.07
C ILE A 128 8.84 -12.70 -3.71
N LEU A 129 8.42 -13.95 -3.81
CA LEU A 129 9.30 -15.10 -3.57
C LEU A 129 10.45 -15.15 -4.59
N VAL A 130 10.18 -14.91 -5.87
CA VAL A 130 11.21 -14.81 -6.92
C VAL A 130 12.15 -13.64 -6.62
N PHE A 131 11.59 -12.45 -6.27
CA PHE A 131 12.38 -11.30 -5.85
C PHE A 131 13.29 -11.63 -4.67
N LEU A 132 12.77 -12.24 -3.59
CA LEU A 132 13.54 -12.61 -2.40
C LEU A 132 14.70 -13.54 -2.74
N TYR A 133 14.49 -14.52 -3.61
CA TYR A 133 15.56 -15.41 -4.07
C TYR A 133 16.68 -14.67 -4.79
N LEU A 134 16.33 -13.71 -5.68
CA LEU A 134 17.31 -12.91 -6.40
C LEU A 134 18.00 -11.89 -5.49
N ASN A 135 17.26 -11.29 -4.57
CA ASN A 135 17.76 -10.31 -3.61
C ASN A 135 18.72 -10.98 -2.60
N PHE A 136 18.41 -12.20 -2.12
CA PHE A 136 19.31 -13.00 -1.30
C PHE A 136 20.66 -13.25 -1.99
N LYS A 137 20.66 -13.42 -3.31
CA LYS A 137 21.88 -13.59 -4.12
C LYS A 137 22.54 -12.26 -4.53
N ASN A 138 22.08 -11.13 -4.01
CA ASN A 138 22.53 -9.78 -4.37
C ASN A 138 22.45 -9.47 -5.89
N LYS A 139 21.49 -10.11 -6.59
CA LYS A 139 21.28 -9.92 -8.04
C LYS A 139 20.22 -8.88 -8.36
N CYS A 140 19.38 -8.52 -7.40
CA CYS A 140 18.25 -7.63 -7.58
C CYS A 140 18.02 -6.82 -6.32
N PHE A 141 17.69 -5.55 -6.47
CA PHE A 141 17.26 -4.64 -5.40
C PHE A 141 15.86 -4.13 -5.71
N LEU A 142 15.09 -3.78 -4.68
CA LEU A 142 13.72 -3.35 -4.86
C LEU A 142 13.64 -1.96 -5.51
N GLY A 143 14.48 -1.04 -5.05
CA GLY A 143 14.51 0.34 -5.51
C GLY A 143 13.26 1.15 -5.14
N ASN A 144 13.24 2.44 -5.49
CA ASN A 144 12.08 3.30 -5.25
C ASN A 144 10.85 2.83 -6.04
N ASN A 145 11.03 2.28 -7.25
CA ASN A 145 9.94 1.78 -8.06
C ASN A 145 9.20 0.59 -7.40
N GLY A 146 9.94 -0.37 -6.89
CA GLY A 146 9.37 -1.55 -6.22
C GLY A 146 8.78 -1.21 -4.86
N SER A 147 9.50 -0.43 -4.03
CA SER A 147 9.06 -0.06 -2.70
C SER A 147 7.78 0.78 -2.72
N HIS A 148 7.68 1.79 -3.61
CA HIS A 148 6.48 2.60 -3.78
C HIS A 148 5.29 1.77 -4.25
N LEU A 149 5.49 0.89 -5.25
CA LEU A 149 4.42 0.04 -5.76
C LEU A 149 3.88 -0.92 -4.69
N ILE A 150 4.76 -1.62 -3.98
CA ILE A 150 4.36 -2.58 -2.95
C ILE A 150 3.61 -1.87 -1.82
N ALA A 151 4.15 -0.76 -1.32
CA ALA A 151 3.52 0.00 -0.25
C ALA A 151 2.15 0.56 -0.68
N PHE A 152 2.04 1.05 -1.92
CA PHE A 152 0.78 1.51 -2.46
C PHE A 152 -0.26 0.39 -2.54
N ILE A 153 0.10 -0.79 -3.05
CA ILE A 153 -0.77 -1.98 -3.11
C ILE A 153 -1.23 -2.38 -1.70
N ILE A 154 -0.31 -2.46 -0.74
CA ILE A 154 -0.63 -2.79 0.66
C ILE A 154 -1.62 -1.78 1.24
N SER A 155 -1.36 -0.48 1.09
CA SER A 155 -2.25 0.59 1.59
C SER A 155 -3.64 0.49 0.98
N TYR A 156 -3.73 0.30 -0.34
CA TYR A 156 -4.98 0.16 -1.06
C TYR A 156 -5.83 -0.97 -0.50
N PHE A 157 -5.27 -2.17 -0.37
CA PHE A 157 -6.02 -3.32 0.09
C PHE A 157 -6.38 -3.25 1.58
N PHE A 158 -5.55 -2.69 2.43
CA PHE A 158 -5.93 -2.48 3.83
C PHE A 158 -7.09 -1.51 3.97
N ILE A 159 -7.07 -0.37 3.28
CA ILE A 159 -8.14 0.63 3.34
C ILE A 159 -9.43 0.08 2.72
N LYS A 160 -9.33 -0.54 1.56
CA LYS A 160 -10.49 -1.13 0.88
C LYS A 160 -11.12 -2.25 1.72
N GLY A 161 -10.31 -3.13 2.31
CA GLY A 161 -10.78 -4.17 3.21
C GLY A 161 -11.42 -3.62 4.46
N TYR A 162 -10.82 -2.60 5.07
CA TYR A 162 -11.40 -1.90 6.20
C TYR A 162 -12.81 -1.35 5.90
N ASN A 163 -13.02 -0.76 4.74
CA ASN A 163 -14.29 -0.15 4.34
C ASN A 163 -15.32 -1.19 3.84
N THR A 164 -14.88 -2.31 3.23
CA THR A 164 -15.77 -3.29 2.61
C THR A 164 -16.16 -4.47 3.52
N GLY A 165 -15.83 -4.39 4.81
CA GLY A 165 -16.31 -5.37 5.80
C GLY A 165 -15.41 -6.57 6.01
N VAL A 166 -14.17 -6.55 5.51
CA VAL A 166 -13.11 -7.44 6.00
C VAL A 166 -12.86 -7.07 7.47
N GLU A 167 -12.64 -8.05 8.35
CA GLU A 167 -12.55 -7.85 9.81
C GLU A 167 -11.30 -7.08 10.28
N PHE A 168 -10.87 -6.09 9.49
CA PHE A 168 -9.79 -5.20 9.90
C PHE A 168 -10.32 -4.07 10.79
N LYS A 169 -9.61 -3.79 11.88
CA LYS A 169 -9.81 -2.62 12.73
C LYS A 169 -8.64 -1.66 12.57
N ALA A 170 -8.84 -0.37 12.87
CA ALA A 170 -7.82 0.65 12.71
C ALA A 170 -6.54 0.35 13.50
N ASP A 171 -6.67 -0.13 14.73
CA ASP A 171 -5.54 -0.55 15.59
C ASP A 171 -4.79 -1.76 15.02
N SER A 172 -5.48 -2.73 14.45
CA SER A 172 -4.85 -3.90 13.80
C SER A 172 -4.03 -3.49 12.57
N ILE A 173 -4.60 -2.63 11.71
CA ILE A 173 -3.88 -2.10 10.55
C ILE A 173 -2.68 -1.29 11.02
N PHE A 174 -2.85 -0.44 12.04
CA PHE A 174 -1.76 0.35 12.59
C PHE A 174 -0.59 -0.52 13.07
N ILE A 175 -0.88 -1.62 13.79
CA ILE A 175 0.16 -2.56 14.25
C ILE A 175 0.91 -3.18 13.07
N PHE A 176 0.20 -3.59 12.01
CA PHE A 176 0.85 -4.12 10.82
C PHE A 176 1.77 -3.09 10.14
N LEU A 177 1.36 -1.84 10.08
CA LEU A 177 2.12 -0.78 9.41
C LEU A 177 3.19 -0.13 10.30
N LEU A 178 3.20 -0.46 11.60
CA LEU A 178 4.11 0.14 12.59
C LEU A 178 5.59 -0.17 12.28
N ILE A 179 5.88 -1.38 11.78
CA ILE A 179 7.27 -1.81 11.55
C ILE A 179 7.98 -0.88 10.54
N PRO A 180 7.46 -0.64 9.32
CA PRO A 180 8.03 0.38 8.45
C PRO A 180 7.89 1.80 9.01
N GLY A 181 6.80 2.06 9.78
CA GLY A 181 6.53 3.36 10.39
C GLY A 181 7.64 3.86 11.33
N PHE A 182 8.36 2.96 12.00
CA PHE A 182 9.50 3.34 12.84
C PHE A 182 10.65 3.99 12.06
N GLU A 183 10.81 3.68 10.78
CA GLU A 183 11.85 4.30 9.95
C GLU A 183 11.57 5.80 9.68
N LEU A 184 10.31 6.26 9.80
CA LEU A 184 9.99 7.69 9.72
C LEU A 184 10.49 8.49 10.93
N LEU A 185 10.75 7.81 12.06
CA LEU A 185 11.21 8.43 13.31
C LEU A 185 12.74 8.40 13.46
N ARG A 186 13.42 7.69 12.58
CA ARG A 186 14.87 7.55 12.55
C ARG A 186 15.54 8.68 11.79
#